data_bc40f9d6fa0c2434dfd58e7d2ad7637f
#
_entry.id   bc40f9d6fa0c2434dfd58e7d2ad7637f
#
_cell.length_a   1.000
_cell.length_b   1.000
_cell.length_c   1.000
_cell.angle_alpha   90.00
_cell.angle_beta   90.00
_cell.angle_gamma   90.00
#
_symmetry.space_group_name_H-M   'P 1'
#
loop_
_entity.id
_entity.type
_entity.pdbx_description
1 polymer ?
#
loop_
_entity_poly.entity_id
_entity_poly.type
_entity_poly.pdbx_seq_one_letter_code
_entity_poly.pdbx_strand_id
1 'polypeptide(L)'
;FSAFAVVCLQTLTADPEAPLRELEEQLVRLEESGRRLFKVRQKRMLSLICATEQHHEIYDFVRKLLSVLQHDQLVMDRAFFWGIGEICQTQRELSSSFGTACESLQYSVFTQEQTGKAPRFLTDASDSYDQMIDQLAQGLFRGEEEFHLQEQLEQLFERMLYEQLSVDAMHSVCCNLVYNCRYLAGHNYAHILKHSFS
;
A
#
# COMPACT_ATOMS: atom_id res chain seq x y z
N PHE A 1 20.46 9.79 -20.12
CA PHE A 1 20.26 9.75 -18.66
C PHE A 1 21.04 8.59 -18.08
N SER A 2 21.62 8.80 -16.90
CA SER A 2 22.46 7.82 -16.20
C SER A 2 21.85 7.32 -14.89
N ALA A 3 20.74 7.90 -14.44
CA ALA A 3 20.00 7.41 -13.29
C ALA A 3 18.51 7.63 -13.47
N PHE A 4 17.74 6.69 -12.91
CA PHE A 4 16.30 6.67 -12.95
C PHE A 4 15.73 6.28 -11.58
N ALA A 5 14.55 6.79 -11.27
CA ALA A 5 13.75 6.33 -10.15
C ALA A 5 12.27 6.37 -10.54
N VAL A 6 11.49 5.38 -10.10
CA VAL A 6 10.05 5.37 -10.30
C VAL A 6 9.36 5.78 -9.00
N VAL A 7 8.40 6.68 -9.12
CA VAL A 7 7.50 7.06 -8.02
C VAL A 7 6.07 6.79 -8.47
N CYS A 8 5.38 5.92 -7.77
CA CYS A 8 3.97 5.63 -8.01
C CYS A 8 3.10 6.38 -7.01
N LEU A 9 2.04 7.00 -7.50
CA LEU A 9 1.12 7.84 -6.75
C LEU A 9 -0.30 7.32 -6.91
N GLN A 10 -1.07 7.34 -5.84
CA GLN A 10 -2.49 7.00 -5.86
C GLN A 10 -3.28 7.96 -4.98
N THR A 11 -4.51 8.29 -5.41
CA THR A 11 -5.48 9.00 -4.58
C THR A 11 -6.66 8.10 -4.27
N LEU A 12 -7.19 8.21 -3.04
CA LEU A 12 -8.37 7.47 -2.59
C LEU A 12 -9.67 8.26 -2.79
N THR A 13 -9.63 9.45 -3.39
CA THR A 13 -10.81 10.25 -3.69
C THR A 13 -11.75 9.54 -4.67
N ALA A 14 -13.05 9.82 -4.57
CA ALA A 14 -14.06 9.23 -5.46
C ALA A 14 -13.82 9.62 -6.93
N ASP A 15 -13.41 10.86 -7.18
CA ASP A 15 -12.96 11.35 -8.49
C ASP A 15 -11.44 11.60 -8.45
N PRO A 16 -10.62 10.68 -8.99
CA PRO A 16 -9.17 10.83 -9.00
C PRO A 16 -8.66 11.76 -10.12
N GLU A 17 -9.50 12.11 -11.10
CA GLU A 17 -9.05 12.78 -12.32
C GLU A 17 -8.58 14.21 -12.08
N ALA A 18 -9.38 15.00 -11.39
CA ALA A 18 -9.09 16.41 -11.16
C ALA A 18 -7.81 16.59 -10.30
N PRO A 19 -7.69 15.95 -9.12
CA PRO A 19 -6.49 16.10 -8.30
C PRO A 19 -5.21 15.61 -8.98
N LEU A 20 -5.26 14.52 -9.75
CA LEU A 20 -4.08 14.04 -10.47
C LEU A 20 -3.68 14.99 -11.60
N ARG A 21 -4.62 15.60 -12.33
CA ARG A 21 -4.31 16.55 -13.38
C ARG A 21 -3.66 17.83 -12.83
N GLU A 22 -4.20 18.38 -11.75
CA GLU A 22 -3.62 19.58 -11.10
C GLU A 22 -2.21 19.29 -10.59
N LEU A 23 -2.00 18.10 -10.02
CA LEU A 23 -0.67 17.66 -9.61
C LEU A 23 0.28 17.57 -10.82
N GLU A 24 -0.16 16.98 -11.93
CA GLU A 24 0.65 16.89 -13.16
C GLU A 24 1.09 18.26 -13.67
N GLU A 25 0.24 19.30 -13.57
CA GLU A 25 0.57 20.67 -13.95
C GLU A 25 1.64 21.29 -13.03
N GLN A 26 1.56 21.02 -11.73
CA GLN A 26 2.58 21.47 -10.77
C GLN A 26 3.93 20.79 -11.01
N LEU A 27 3.91 19.50 -11.34
CA LEU A 27 5.12 18.70 -11.57
C LEU A 27 5.91 19.10 -12.82
N VAL A 28 5.28 19.77 -13.78
CA VAL A 28 5.99 20.33 -14.96
C VAL A 28 7.10 21.29 -14.54
N ARG A 29 6.93 22.01 -13.44
CA ARG A 29 7.91 22.98 -12.93
C ARG A 29 9.18 22.33 -12.37
N LEU A 30 9.17 21.01 -12.14
CA LEU A 30 10.33 20.27 -11.66
C LEU A 30 11.33 19.90 -12.76
N GLU A 31 10.92 20.02 -14.04
CA GLU A 31 11.79 19.74 -15.16
C GLU A 31 12.79 20.88 -15.36
N GLU A 32 14.06 20.55 -15.25
CA GLU A 32 15.19 21.46 -15.42
C GLU A 32 16.17 20.86 -16.46
N SER A 33 17.19 21.61 -16.84
CA SER A 33 18.26 21.08 -17.70
C SER A 33 18.92 19.84 -17.07
N GLY A 34 18.98 18.75 -17.82
CA GLY A 34 19.53 17.48 -17.32
C GLY A 34 18.59 16.63 -16.48
N ARG A 35 17.35 17.08 -16.24
CA ARG A 35 16.30 16.36 -15.48
C ARG A 35 15.04 16.22 -16.32
N ARG A 36 14.45 15.02 -16.31
CA ARG A 36 13.20 14.74 -17.01
C ARG A 36 12.24 13.96 -16.12
N LEU A 37 10.97 14.25 -16.28
CA LEU A 37 9.87 13.58 -15.58
C LEU A 37 8.91 12.99 -16.62
N PHE A 38 8.94 11.68 -16.78
CA PHE A 38 7.97 10.98 -17.63
C PHE A 38 6.78 10.58 -16.79
N LYS A 39 5.57 10.80 -17.30
CA LYS A 39 4.31 10.58 -16.61
C LYS A 39 3.53 9.49 -17.32
N VAL A 40 3.10 8.48 -16.58
CA VAL A 40 2.25 7.40 -17.08
C VAL A 40 1.03 7.29 -16.17
N ARG A 41 -0.14 7.56 -16.73
CA ARG A 41 -1.39 7.54 -16.00
C ARG A 41 -2.15 6.24 -16.24
N GLN A 42 -2.62 5.60 -15.17
CA GLN A 42 -3.42 4.39 -15.20
C GLN A 42 -4.56 4.50 -14.18
N LYS A 43 -5.77 4.80 -14.65
CA LYS A 43 -6.95 4.92 -13.78
C LYS A 43 -6.71 5.85 -12.58
N ARG A 44 -6.51 5.26 -11.38
CA ARG A 44 -6.30 5.97 -10.12
C ARG A 44 -4.82 6.15 -9.76
N MET A 45 -3.91 5.64 -10.57
CA MET A 45 -2.47 5.68 -10.33
C MET A 45 -1.78 6.57 -11.36
N LEU A 46 -0.86 7.39 -10.88
CA LEU A 46 0.09 8.15 -11.68
C LEU A 46 1.49 7.64 -11.38
N SER A 47 2.15 7.10 -12.39
CA SER A 47 3.54 6.66 -12.29
C SER A 47 4.45 7.73 -12.89
N LEU A 48 5.43 8.16 -12.12
CA LEU A 48 6.41 9.17 -12.47
C LEU A 48 7.77 8.50 -12.60
N ILE A 49 8.41 8.66 -13.76
CA ILE A 49 9.77 8.20 -13.96
C ILE A 49 10.67 9.44 -13.93
N CYS A 50 11.41 9.59 -12.84
CA CYS A 50 12.44 10.60 -12.69
C CYS A 50 13.71 10.12 -13.42
N ALA A 51 14.28 10.94 -14.28
CA ALA A 51 15.52 10.65 -15.00
C ALA A 51 16.49 11.82 -14.91
N THR A 52 17.78 11.54 -14.64
CA THR A 52 18.82 12.55 -14.55
C THR A 52 20.05 12.17 -15.38
N GLU A 53 20.77 13.18 -15.90
CA GLU A 53 22.00 12.96 -16.62
C GLU A 53 23.16 12.57 -15.69
N GLN A 54 23.10 13.04 -14.43
CA GLN A 54 24.10 12.74 -13.41
C GLN A 54 23.49 11.88 -12.31
N HIS A 55 24.15 10.77 -11.99
CA HIS A 55 23.62 9.79 -11.03
C HIS A 55 23.34 10.38 -9.63
N HIS A 56 24.18 11.27 -9.13
CA HIS A 56 23.99 11.86 -7.80
C HIS A 56 22.79 12.82 -7.72
N GLU A 57 22.34 13.38 -8.83
CA GLU A 57 21.22 14.32 -8.87
C GLU A 57 19.85 13.65 -8.69
N ILE A 58 19.75 12.33 -8.89
CA ILE A 58 18.47 11.62 -8.81
C ILE A 58 17.86 11.72 -7.39
N TYR A 59 18.70 11.67 -6.35
CA TYR A 59 18.24 11.79 -4.97
C TYR A 59 17.61 13.16 -4.69
N ASP A 60 18.26 14.22 -5.16
CA ASP A 60 17.74 15.58 -5.00
C ASP A 60 16.49 15.82 -5.85
N PHE A 61 16.42 15.20 -7.01
CA PHE A 61 15.23 15.30 -7.86
C PHE A 61 14.04 14.60 -7.20
N VAL A 62 14.20 13.38 -6.72
CA VAL A 62 13.15 12.66 -5.97
C VAL A 62 12.76 13.45 -4.70
N ARG A 63 13.72 14.01 -3.97
CA ARG A 63 13.43 14.82 -2.77
C ARG A 63 12.59 16.06 -3.11
N LYS A 64 12.91 16.78 -4.18
CA LYS A 64 12.13 17.93 -4.67
C LYS A 64 10.71 17.49 -5.05
N LEU A 65 10.58 16.36 -5.76
CA LEU A 65 9.28 15.79 -6.10
C LEU A 65 8.46 15.51 -4.84
N LEU A 66 9.02 14.84 -3.85
CA LEU A 66 8.32 14.54 -2.59
C LEU A 66 7.91 15.79 -1.83
N SER A 67 8.73 16.85 -1.83
CA SER A 67 8.38 18.12 -1.19
C SER A 67 7.17 18.79 -1.87
N VAL A 68 7.03 18.68 -3.20
CA VAL A 68 5.84 19.16 -3.91
C VAL A 68 4.61 18.36 -3.52
N LEU A 69 4.73 17.02 -3.47
CA LEU A 69 3.63 16.13 -3.08
C LEU A 69 3.15 16.40 -1.64
N GLN A 70 4.09 16.54 -0.71
CA GLN A 70 3.79 16.87 0.68
C GLN A 70 3.13 18.24 0.84
N HIS A 71 3.61 19.22 0.07
CA HIS A 71 3.01 20.56 0.07
C HIS A 71 1.58 20.55 -0.48
N ASP A 72 1.35 19.88 -1.61
CA ASP A 72 0.02 19.76 -2.21
C ASP A 72 -0.95 19.07 -1.25
N GLN A 73 -0.51 18.03 -0.56
CA GLN A 73 -1.31 17.34 0.44
C GLN A 73 -1.70 18.24 1.62
N LEU A 74 -0.77 19.02 2.17
CA LEU A 74 -1.01 19.89 3.31
C LEU A 74 -1.90 21.10 2.94
N VAL A 75 -1.73 21.66 1.75
CA VAL A 75 -2.45 22.88 1.31
C VAL A 75 -3.82 22.55 0.75
N MET A 76 -3.94 21.42 0.05
CA MET A 76 -5.16 21.06 -0.69
C MET A 76 -6.02 20.01 0.03
N ASP A 77 -5.62 19.58 1.23
CA ASP A 77 -6.30 18.53 2.02
C ASP A 77 -6.60 17.26 1.18
N ARG A 78 -5.61 16.84 0.36
CA ARG A 78 -5.74 15.71 -0.55
C ARG A 78 -4.97 14.53 -0.02
N ALA A 79 -5.65 13.40 0.11
CA ALA A 79 -5.01 12.15 0.49
C ALA A 79 -4.33 11.53 -0.75
N PHE A 80 -3.04 11.84 -0.96
CA PHE A 80 -2.18 11.14 -1.88
C PHE A 80 -1.30 10.15 -1.12
N PHE A 81 -1.23 8.95 -1.64
CA PHE A 81 -0.26 7.95 -1.22
C PHE A 81 0.79 7.78 -2.30
N TRP A 82 2.04 7.54 -1.92
CA TRP A 82 3.12 7.33 -2.86
C TRP A 82 4.04 6.22 -2.41
N GLY A 83 4.64 5.58 -3.39
CA GLY A 83 5.71 4.63 -3.20
C GLY A 83 6.87 4.97 -4.11
N ILE A 84 8.09 4.76 -3.62
CA ILE A 84 9.33 5.07 -4.33
C ILE A 84 10.04 3.76 -4.61
N GLY A 85 10.37 3.54 -5.89
CA GLY A 85 11.16 2.40 -6.33
C GLY A 85 12.66 2.60 -6.07
N GLU A 86 13.39 1.52 -6.20
CA GLU A 86 14.84 1.55 -6.15
C GLU A 86 15.43 2.41 -7.30
N ILE A 87 16.49 3.14 -6.98
CA ILE A 87 17.20 3.91 -7.99
C ILE A 87 17.98 2.93 -8.87
N CYS A 88 17.77 3.06 -10.18
CA CYS A 88 18.42 2.24 -11.18
C CYS A 88 19.28 3.09 -12.14
N GLN A 89 20.28 2.44 -12.76
CA GLN A 89 21.23 3.10 -13.66
C GLN A 89 20.92 2.82 -15.14
N THR A 90 20.09 1.83 -15.39
CA THR A 90 19.73 1.42 -16.75
C THR A 90 18.23 1.39 -16.94
N GLN A 91 17.80 1.61 -18.19
CA GLN A 91 16.38 1.51 -18.54
C GLN A 91 15.82 0.09 -18.34
N ARG A 92 16.68 -0.95 -18.39
CA ARG A 92 16.24 -2.35 -18.17
C ARG A 92 15.80 -2.61 -16.73
N GLU A 93 16.34 -1.85 -15.80
CA GLU A 93 16.01 -1.97 -14.37
C GLU A 93 14.74 -1.18 -13.99
N LEU A 94 14.18 -0.37 -14.91
CA LEU A 94 12.96 0.40 -14.66
C LEU A 94 11.78 -0.49 -14.24
N SER A 95 11.69 -1.71 -14.78
CA SER A 95 10.64 -2.66 -14.40
C SER A 95 10.75 -3.06 -12.94
N SER A 96 11.97 -3.31 -12.43
CA SER A 96 12.22 -3.62 -11.01
C SER A 96 11.91 -2.40 -10.12
N SER A 97 12.38 -1.21 -10.54
CA SER A 97 12.07 0.05 -9.83
C SER A 97 10.57 0.32 -9.77
N PHE A 98 9.82 0.02 -10.84
CA PHE A 98 8.37 0.13 -10.85
C PHE A 98 7.72 -0.88 -9.89
N GLY A 99 8.18 -2.15 -9.87
CA GLY A 99 7.69 -3.18 -8.95
C GLY A 99 7.85 -2.73 -7.51
N THR A 100 9.05 -2.32 -7.10
CA THR A 100 9.31 -1.84 -5.74
C THR A 100 8.57 -0.54 -5.40
N ALA A 101 8.31 0.34 -6.38
CA ALA A 101 7.47 1.52 -6.18
C ALA A 101 6.00 1.13 -5.91
N CYS A 102 5.47 0.15 -6.65
CA CYS A 102 4.11 -0.36 -6.45
C CYS A 102 3.94 -1.03 -5.07
N GLU A 103 4.89 -1.87 -4.66
CA GLU A 103 4.90 -2.49 -3.34
C GLU A 103 4.93 -1.45 -2.22
N SER A 104 5.80 -0.44 -2.34
CA SER A 104 5.89 0.68 -1.42
C SER A 104 4.59 1.49 -1.34
N LEU A 105 3.94 1.74 -2.50
CA LEU A 105 2.67 2.42 -2.57
C LEU A 105 1.56 1.61 -1.88
N GLN A 106 1.46 0.31 -2.17
CA GLN A 106 0.47 -0.57 -1.56
C GLN A 106 0.63 -0.60 -0.04
N TYR A 107 1.87 -0.67 0.45
CA TYR A 107 2.15 -0.59 1.88
C TYR A 107 1.68 0.73 2.47
N SER A 108 2.00 1.87 1.84
CA SER A 108 1.57 3.19 2.29
C SER A 108 0.04 3.34 2.33
N VAL A 109 -0.67 2.78 1.35
CA VAL A 109 -2.14 2.74 1.32
C VAL A 109 -2.70 1.88 2.45
N PHE A 110 -2.09 0.72 2.69
CA PHE A 110 -2.54 -0.23 3.71
C PHE A 110 -2.34 0.31 5.13
N THR A 111 -1.17 0.87 5.40
CA THR A 111 -0.84 1.42 6.74
C THR A 111 -1.37 2.83 6.97
N GLN A 112 -1.82 3.49 5.92
CA GLN A 112 -2.11 4.93 5.89
C GLN A 112 -0.91 5.81 6.32
N GLU A 113 0.29 5.25 6.31
CA GLU A 113 1.53 5.95 6.60
C GLU A 113 2.28 6.30 5.31
N GLN A 114 2.80 7.52 5.26
CA GLN A 114 3.55 7.99 4.10
C GLN A 114 5.05 7.82 4.32
N THR A 115 5.50 6.58 4.38
CA THR A 115 6.90 6.26 4.64
C THR A 115 7.80 6.45 3.42
N GLY A 116 7.22 6.46 2.22
CA GLY A 116 7.95 6.65 0.96
C GLY A 116 8.94 5.56 0.58
N LYS A 117 9.20 4.61 1.46
CA LYS A 117 10.02 3.42 1.19
C LYS A 117 9.28 2.18 1.62
N ALA A 118 9.26 1.17 0.78
CA ALA A 118 8.84 -0.16 1.22
C ALA A 118 9.81 -0.60 2.34
N PRO A 119 9.29 -1.02 3.51
CA PRO A 119 10.13 -1.73 4.46
C PRO A 119 10.71 -2.94 3.73
N ARG A 120 11.94 -3.32 4.06
CA ARG A 120 12.47 -4.61 3.61
C ARG A 120 11.68 -5.68 4.34
N PHE A 121 10.74 -6.30 3.62
CA PHE A 121 9.93 -7.37 4.19
C PHE A 121 10.81 -8.54 4.60
N LEU A 122 10.74 -8.91 5.86
CA LEU A 122 11.60 -9.92 6.45
C LEU A 122 10.97 -11.31 6.45
N THR A 123 9.64 -11.43 6.27
CA THR A 123 8.95 -12.72 6.40
C THR A 123 7.73 -12.86 5.49
N ASP A 124 7.66 -14.01 4.79
CA ASP A 124 6.46 -14.53 4.13
C ASP A 124 5.61 -15.42 5.07
N ALA A 125 5.85 -15.33 6.37
CA ALA A 125 5.30 -16.27 7.35
C ALA A 125 3.82 -15.99 7.67
N SER A 126 2.91 -16.44 6.79
CA SER A 126 1.46 -16.42 7.05
C SER A 126 1.05 -17.45 8.13
N ASP A 127 1.79 -18.55 8.26
CA ASP A 127 1.45 -19.68 9.15
C ASP A 127 1.50 -19.32 10.65
N SER A 128 2.22 -18.28 11.04
CA SER A 128 2.33 -17.85 12.44
C SER A 128 1.08 -17.12 12.97
N TYR A 129 0.12 -16.82 12.11
CA TYR A 129 -1.08 -16.04 12.44
C TYR A 129 -2.34 -16.89 12.63
N ASP A 130 -2.30 -18.17 12.29
CA ASP A 130 -3.47 -19.07 12.31
C ASP A 130 -4.17 -19.09 13.67
N GLN A 131 -3.40 -19.10 14.76
CA GLN A 131 -3.98 -19.09 16.09
C GLN A 131 -4.75 -17.81 16.42
N MET A 132 -4.24 -16.64 16.00
CA MET A 132 -4.92 -15.36 16.20
C MET A 132 -6.17 -15.27 15.33
N ILE A 133 -6.08 -15.73 14.08
CA ILE A 133 -7.19 -15.82 13.14
C ILE A 133 -8.32 -16.70 13.70
N ASP A 134 -7.97 -17.87 14.23
CA ASP A 134 -8.94 -18.81 14.80
C ASP A 134 -9.60 -18.22 16.06
N GLN A 135 -8.85 -17.56 16.93
CA GLN A 135 -9.39 -16.90 18.11
C GLN A 135 -10.38 -15.79 17.75
N LEU A 136 -10.01 -14.91 16.82
CA LEU A 136 -10.89 -13.85 16.30
C LEU A 136 -12.16 -14.41 15.65
N ALA A 137 -12.02 -15.41 14.80
CA ALA A 137 -13.16 -16.03 14.13
C ALA A 137 -14.09 -16.71 15.13
N GLN A 138 -13.58 -17.41 16.16
CA GLN A 138 -14.37 -18.01 17.21
C GLN A 138 -15.03 -16.99 18.13
N GLY A 139 -14.34 -15.90 18.49
CA GLY A 139 -14.87 -14.80 19.30
C GLY A 139 -16.08 -14.15 18.63
N LEU A 140 -15.99 -13.85 17.32
CA LEU A 140 -17.12 -13.37 16.50
C LEU A 140 -18.34 -14.31 16.59
N PHE A 141 -18.11 -15.62 16.59
CA PHE A 141 -19.17 -16.62 16.65
C PHE A 141 -19.79 -16.80 18.02
N ARG A 142 -19.00 -16.64 19.09
CA ARG A 142 -19.50 -16.75 20.47
C ARG A 142 -20.25 -15.51 20.93
N GLY A 143 -20.26 -14.44 20.13
CA GLY A 143 -20.88 -13.17 20.47
C GLY A 143 -20.10 -12.45 21.55
N GLU A 144 -18.77 -12.50 21.51
CA GLU A 144 -17.90 -11.70 22.36
C GLU A 144 -18.19 -10.20 22.19
N GLU A 145 -17.92 -9.41 23.22
CA GLU A 145 -18.16 -7.98 23.16
C GLU A 145 -17.36 -7.33 22.02
N GLU A 146 -18.01 -6.44 21.27
CA GLU A 146 -17.43 -5.74 20.12
C GLU A 146 -16.08 -5.10 20.44
N PHE A 147 -15.96 -4.52 21.62
CA PHE A 147 -14.70 -3.91 22.09
C PHE A 147 -13.54 -4.91 22.18
N HIS A 148 -13.80 -6.11 22.67
CA HIS A 148 -12.77 -7.15 22.80
C HIS A 148 -12.33 -7.68 21.43
N LEU A 149 -13.26 -7.84 20.51
CA LEU A 149 -12.96 -8.23 19.11
C LEU A 149 -12.16 -7.16 18.38
N GLN A 150 -12.48 -5.88 18.59
CA GLN A 150 -11.73 -4.78 18.04
C GLN A 150 -10.28 -4.77 18.55
N GLU A 151 -10.08 -4.94 19.87
CA GLU A 151 -8.74 -5.01 20.45
C GLU A 151 -7.91 -6.17 19.88
N GLN A 152 -8.52 -7.35 19.73
CA GLN A 152 -7.83 -8.49 19.11
C GLN A 152 -7.48 -8.24 17.65
N LEU A 153 -8.35 -7.58 16.89
CA LEU A 153 -8.11 -7.22 15.50
C LEU A 153 -6.98 -6.19 15.39
N GLU A 154 -6.96 -5.17 16.24
CA GLU A 154 -5.89 -4.19 16.32
C GLU A 154 -4.54 -4.87 16.63
N GLN A 155 -4.50 -5.78 17.60
CA GLN A 155 -3.29 -6.56 17.92
C GLN A 155 -2.81 -7.40 16.74
N LEU A 156 -3.72 -7.98 15.95
CA LEU A 156 -3.36 -8.71 14.73
C LEU A 156 -2.66 -7.80 13.72
N PHE A 157 -3.22 -6.60 13.46
CA PHE A 157 -2.65 -5.64 12.53
C PHE A 157 -1.33 -5.06 13.03
N GLU A 158 -1.24 -4.67 14.31
CA GLU A 158 -0.01 -4.17 14.92
C GLU A 158 1.12 -5.21 14.81
N ARG A 159 0.81 -6.47 15.03
CA ARG A 159 1.79 -7.55 14.89
C ARG A 159 2.26 -7.70 13.45
N MET A 160 1.35 -7.69 12.46
CA MET A 160 1.71 -7.75 11.04
C MET A 160 2.65 -6.60 10.66
N LEU A 161 2.40 -5.39 11.16
CA LEU A 161 3.24 -4.22 10.92
C LEU A 161 4.59 -4.34 11.63
N TYR A 162 4.59 -4.78 12.90
CA TYR A 162 5.82 -4.97 13.67
C TYR A 162 6.75 -6.01 13.04
N GLU A 163 6.20 -7.12 12.57
CA GLU A 163 6.93 -8.19 11.89
C GLU A 163 7.27 -7.83 10.43
N GLN A 164 6.85 -6.66 9.95
CA GLN A 164 7.11 -6.15 8.60
C GLN A 164 6.73 -7.18 7.51
N LEU A 165 5.51 -7.71 7.59
CA LEU A 165 5.00 -8.62 6.57
C LEU A 165 4.90 -7.92 5.21
N SER A 166 5.13 -8.68 4.14
CA SER A 166 4.81 -8.20 2.78
C SER A 166 3.31 -7.92 2.63
N VAL A 167 2.93 -7.04 1.70
CA VAL A 167 1.51 -6.75 1.44
C VAL A 167 0.76 -8.00 1.02
N ASP A 168 1.38 -8.90 0.26
CA ASP A 168 0.78 -10.15 -0.14
C ASP A 168 0.57 -11.09 1.05
N ALA A 169 1.52 -11.15 2.00
CA ALA A 169 1.37 -11.89 3.24
C ALA A 169 0.26 -11.30 4.13
N MET A 170 0.21 -9.98 4.29
CA MET A 170 -0.88 -9.30 5.01
C MET A 170 -2.24 -9.59 4.37
N HIS A 171 -2.33 -9.53 3.03
CA HIS A 171 -3.54 -9.86 2.30
C HIS A 171 -3.95 -11.31 2.52
N SER A 172 -2.99 -12.25 2.52
CA SER A 172 -3.25 -13.67 2.80
C SER A 172 -3.80 -13.89 4.21
N VAL A 173 -3.24 -13.22 5.23
CA VAL A 173 -3.75 -13.26 6.61
C VAL A 173 -5.19 -12.76 6.68
N CYS A 174 -5.48 -11.62 6.05
CA CYS A 174 -6.84 -11.06 6.00
C CYS A 174 -7.83 -12.00 5.27
N CYS A 175 -7.42 -12.59 4.15
CA CYS A 175 -8.23 -13.56 3.42
C CYS A 175 -8.52 -14.81 4.26
N ASN A 176 -7.52 -15.34 5.00
CA ASN A 176 -7.70 -16.48 5.91
C ASN A 176 -8.68 -16.15 7.03
N LEU A 177 -8.61 -14.97 7.63
CA LEU A 177 -9.57 -14.52 8.63
C LEU A 177 -11.01 -14.52 8.07
N VAL A 178 -11.23 -13.91 6.90
CA VAL A 178 -12.54 -13.87 6.25
C VAL A 178 -13.03 -15.27 5.90
N TYR A 179 -12.14 -16.14 5.44
CA TYR A 179 -12.46 -17.53 5.11
C TYR A 179 -12.91 -18.30 6.37
N ASN A 180 -12.17 -18.20 7.47
CA ASN A 180 -12.52 -18.87 8.73
C ASN A 180 -13.83 -18.36 9.30
N CYS A 181 -14.10 -17.06 9.25
CA CYS A 181 -15.38 -16.50 9.63
C CYS A 181 -16.53 -17.09 8.78
N ARG A 182 -16.37 -17.18 7.46
CA ARG A 182 -17.38 -17.76 6.56
C ARG A 182 -17.59 -19.25 6.80
N TYR A 183 -16.49 -19.99 7.02
CA TYR A 183 -16.54 -21.41 7.30
C TYR A 183 -17.34 -21.71 8.56
N LEU A 184 -17.06 -21.00 9.65
CA LEU A 184 -17.79 -21.13 10.90
C LEU A 184 -19.28 -20.73 10.74
N ALA A 185 -19.57 -19.64 9.98
CA ALA A 185 -20.94 -19.24 9.64
C ALA A 185 -21.71 -20.36 8.93
N GLY A 186 -21.11 -20.95 7.90
CA GLY A 186 -21.73 -22.03 7.15
C GLY A 186 -22.03 -23.28 7.99
N HIS A 187 -21.12 -23.63 8.90
CA HIS A 187 -21.33 -24.79 9.78
C HIS A 187 -22.43 -24.57 10.81
N ASN A 188 -22.54 -23.38 11.39
CA ASN A 188 -23.60 -23.06 12.34
C ASN A 188 -25.00 -23.01 11.65
N TYR A 189 -25.09 -22.47 10.45
CA TYR A 189 -26.33 -22.49 9.68
C TYR A 189 -26.80 -23.94 9.38
N ALA A 190 -25.88 -24.83 9.00
CA ALA A 190 -26.19 -26.22 8.77
C ALA A 190 -26.66 -26.94 10.04
N HIS A 191 -26.13 -26.60 11.20
CA HIS A 191 -26.54 -27.17 12.49
C HIS A 191 -27.91 -26.66 12.94
N ILE A 192 -28.20 -25.35 12.77
CA ILE A 192 -29.51 -24.75 13.08
C ILE A 192 -30.60 -25.35 12.19
N LEU A 193 -30.34 -25.51 10.87
CA LEU A 193 -31.30 -26.12 9.96
C LEU A 193 -31.59 -27.58 10.30
N LYS A 194 -30.59 -28.36 10.75
CA LYS A 194 -30.82 -29.75 11.19
C LYS A 194 -31.72 -29.87 12.44
N HIS A 195 -31.60 -28.90 13.36
CA HIS A 195 -32.43 -28.89 14.58
C HIS A 195 -33.81 -28.24 14.42
N SER A 196 -34.02 -27.47 13.36
CA SER A 196 -35.30 -26.83 13.07
C SER A 196 -36.29 -27.72 12.30
N PHE A 197 -35.86 -28.88 11.81
CA PHE A 197 -36.64 -29.84 11.06
C PHE A 197 -36.73 -31.23 11.71
N SER A 198 -36.32 -31.36 12.96
CA SER A 198 -36.51 -32.54 13.81
C SER A 198 -37.48 -32.22 14.95
#